data_3d54cbf02db9a7169e2d97c2211a8a9e
#
_entry.id   3d54cbf02db9a7169e2d97c2211a8a9e
#
_cell.length_a   1.000
_cell.length_b   1.000
_cell.length_c   1.000
_cell.angle_alpha   90.00
_cell.angle_beta   90.00
_cell.angle_gamma   90.00
#
_symmetry.space_group_name_H-M   'P 1'
#
loop_
_entity.id
_entity.type
_entity.pdbx_description
1 polymer ?
#
loop_
_entity_poly.entity_id
_entity_poly.type
_entity_poly.pdbx_seq_one_letter_code
_entity_poly.pdbx_strand_id
1 'polypeptide(L)'
;MEHLFVDTNIVLDLLAQRAEFFQEAQELFTRADLNKVELTISALTFANTHYILSKHLKLEETRKILNKFKVLVNVAPVDDKIIELALASDFKDFEDAIQYYSALESKAQLIITRNKKDFKHAKIPIMTAKEYIRK
;
A
#
# COMPACT_ATOMS: atom_id res chain seq x y z
N MET A 1 5.07 9.20 -15.73
CA MET A 1 5.50 8.02 -14.94
C MET A 1 4.26 7.33 -14.38
N GLU A 2 4.32 6.02 -14.21
CA GLU A 2 3.16 5.29 -13.70
C GLU A 2 2.87 5.61 -12.24
N HIS A 3 1.59 5.68 -11.92
CA HIS A 3 1.11 5.93 -10.57
C HIS A 3 0.47 4.65 -10.04
N LEU A 4 1.04 4.07 -9.00
CA LEU A 4 0.64 2.79 -8.42
C LEU A 4 0.14 2.99 -7.00
N PHE A 5 -0.92 2.26 -6.65
CA PHE A 5 -1.40 2.21 -5.27
C PHE A 5 -0.89 0.93 -4.62
N VAL A 6 -0.31 1.03 -3.42
CA VAL A 6 0.37 -0.08 -2.76
C VAL A 6 -0.39 -0.48 -1.50
N ASP A 7 -0.75 -1.77 -1.43
CA ASP A 7 -1.49 -2.32 -0.30
C ASP A 7 -0.56 -2.50 0.92
N THR A 8 -1.16 -2.56 2.11
CA THR A 8 -0.45 -2.63 3.38
C THR A 8 0.55 -3.80 3.45
N ASN A 9 0.19 -4.97 2.92
CA ASN A 9 1.08 -6.13 3.00
C ASN A 9 2.43 -5.89 2.30
N ILE A 10 2.45 -5.11 1.22
CA ILE A 10 3.69 -4.79 0.51
C ILE A 10 4.56 -3.83 1.34
N VAL A 11 3.95 -2.85 2.00
CA VAL A 11 4.66 -1.94 2.89
C VAL A 11 5.30 -2.72 4.04
N LEU A 12 4.56 -3.67 4.62
CA LEU A 12 5.09 -4.51 5.69
C LEU A 12 6.18 -5.45 5.21
N ASP A 13 6.09 -5.94 3.98
CA ASP A 13 7.16 -6.78 3.41
C ASP A 13 8.48 -6.02 3.39
N LEU A 14 8.45 -4.72 3.12
CA LEU A 14 9.63 -3.88 3.16
C LEU A 14 10.05 -3.57 4.61
N LEU A 15 9.15 -2.99 5.40
CA LEU A 15 9.52 -2.41 6.69
C LEU A 15 9.71 -3.44 7.80
N ALA A 16 8.96 -4.55 7.74
CA ALA A 16 9.16 -5.67 8.66
C ALA A 16 10.16 -6.70 8.12
N GLN A 17 10.74 -6.44 6.95
CA GLN A 17 11.76 -7.27 6.32
C GLN A 17 11.34 -8.75 6.23
N ARG A 18 10.15 -8.98 5.68
CA ARG A 18 9.63 -10.34 5.52
C ARG A 18 10.45 -11.08 4.46
N ALA A 19 11.28 -12.03 4.89
CA ALA A 19 12.30 -12.68 4.07
C ALA A 19 11.84 -13.13 2.69
N GLU A 20 10.65 -13.70 2.62
CA GLU A 20 10.11 -14.26 1.37
C GLU A 20 9.71 -13.19 0.34
N PHE A 21 9.37 -11.99 0.79
CA PHE A 21 8.81 -10.94 -0.07
C PHE A 21 9.62 -9.65 -0.08
N PHE A 22 10.63 -9.57 0.78
CA PHE A 22 11.39 -8.34 0.99
C PHE A 22 12.06 -7.83 -0.28
N GLN A 23 12.65 -8.72 -1.05
CA GLN A 23 13.45 -8.33 -2.20
C GLN A 23 12.63 -7.62 -3.28
N GLU A 24 11.46 -8.14 -3.61
CA GLU A 24 10.57 -7.52 -4.59
C GLU A 24 10.02 -6.19 -4.07
N ALA A 25 9.67 -6.13 -2.79
CA ALA A 25 9.21 -4.89 -2.18
C ALA A 25 10.31 -3.84 -2.21
N GLN A 26 11.52 -4.20 -1.85
CA GLN A 26 12.66 -3.30 -1.88
C GLN A 26 12.90 -2.74 -3.27
N GLU A 27 12.83 -3.58 -4.29
CA GLU A 27 13.02 -3.13 -5.67
C GLU A 27 11.93 -2.14 -6.09
N LEU A 28 10.68 -2.41 -5.71
CA LEU A 28 9.58 -1.50 -6.03
C LEU A 28 9.79 -0.13 -5.41
N PHE A 29 10.12 -0.08 -4.12
CA PHE A 29 10.33 1.20 -3.43
C PHE A 29 11.61 1.90 -3.88
N THR A 30 12.61 1.15 -4.32
CA THR A 30 13.80 1.73 -4.93
C THR A 30 13.46 2.46 -6.22
N ARG A 31 12.56 1.93 -7.04
CA ARG A 31 12.09 2.61 -8.25
C ARG A 31 11.41 3.92 -7.92
N ALA A 32 10.67 3.98 -6.82
CA ALA A 32 10.06 5.23 -6.35
C ALA A 32 11.13 6.23 -5.91
N ASP A 33 12.13 5.76 -5.18
CA ASP A 33 13.24 6.60 -4.73
C ASP A 33 14.01 7.20 -5.91
N LEU A 34 14.10 6.46 -7.01
CA LEU A 34 14.75 6.90 -8.24
C LEU A 34 13.81 7.67 -9.17
N ASN A 35 12.62 8.01 -8.72
CA ASN A 35 11.60 8.74 -9.50
C ASN A 35 11.19 8.03 -10.80
N LYS A 36 11.20 6.70 -10.80
CA LYS A 36 10.78 5.91 -11.95
C LYS A 36 9.30 5.53 -11.89
N VAL A 37 8.72 5.53 -10.70
CA VAL A 37 7.29 5.31 -10.47
C VAL A 37 6.85 6.22 -9.33
N GLU A 38 5.56 6.49 -9.27
CA GLU A 38 4.94 7.22 -8.17
C GLU A 38 4.08 6.23 -7.38
N LEU A 39 4.34 6.14 -6.09
CA LEU A 39 3.63 5.21 -5.22
C LEU A 39 2.74 5.97 -4.25
N THR A 40 1.51 5.50 -4.09
CA THR A 40 0.56 6.05 -3.11
C THR A 40 0.11 4.94 -2.17
N ILE A 41 0.01 5.25 -0.90
CA ILE A 41 -0.60 4.36 0.09
C ILE A 41 -1.68 5.15 0.82
N SER A 42 -2.63 4.44 1.45
CA SER A 42 -3.68 5.11 2.20
C SER A 42 -3.19 5.52 3.59
N ALA A 43 -3.87 6.52 4.17
CA ALA A 43 -3.64 6.90 5.56
C ALA A 43 -3.86 5.71 6.50
N LEU A 44 -4.79 4.81 6.17
CA LEU A 44 -5.04 3.59 6.93
C LEU A 44 -3.81 2.69 6.98
N THR A 45 -3.07 2.59 5.87
CA THR A 45 -1.84 1.78 5.82
C THR A 45 -0.79 2.29 6.81
N PHE A 46 -0.65 3.60 6.95
CA PHE A 46 0.27 4.15 7.97
C PHE A 46 -0.13 3.74 9.37
N ALA A 47 -1.42 3.87 9.71
CA ALA A 47 -1.92 3.50 11.03
C ALA A 47 -1.69 2.00 11.31
N ASN A 48 -2.04 1.15 10.36
CA ASN A 48 -1.89 -0.30 10.51
C ASN A 48 -0.42 -0.71 10.59
N THR A 49 0.44 -0.11 9.78
CA THR A 49 1.87 -0.40 9.77
C THR A 49 2.51 0.02 11.09
N HIS A 50 2.15 1.21 11.59
CA HIS A 50 2.64 1.68 12.89
C HIS A 50 2.26 0.69 14.00
N TYR A 51 1.01 0.25 14.01
CA TYR A 51 0.53 -0.69 15.01
C TYR A 51 1.32 -2.00 14.99
N ILE A 52 1.53 -2.57 13.80
CA ILE A 52 2.23 -3.85 13.66
C ILE A 52 3.71 -3.73 14.01
N LEU A 53 4.40 -2.70 13.53
CA LEU A 53 5.82 -2.50 13.84
C LEU A 53 6.04 -2.23 15.33
N SER A 54 5.12 -1.53 16.00
CA SER A 54 5.22 -1.21 17.42
C SER A 54 5.16 -2.42 18.33
N LYS A 55 4.71 -3.57 17.81
CA LYS A 55 4.72 -4.82 18.58
C LYS A 55 6.12 -5.37 18.78
N HIS A 56 7.05 -5.01 17.93
CA HIS A 56 8.41 -5.55 17.93
C HIS A 56 9.50 -4.51 18.13
N LEU A 57 9.18 -3.24 17.91
CA LEU A 57 10.11 -2.13 18.01
C LEU A 57 9.64 -1.11 19.02
N LYS A 58 10.57 -0.33 19.55
CA LYS A 58 10.22 0.80 20.42
C LYS A 58 9.46 1.84 19.60
N LEU A 59 8.58 2.57 20.28
CA LEU A 59 7.75 3.60 19.65
C LEU A 59 8.59 4.61 18.85
N GLU A 60 9.69 5.07 19.43
CA GLU A 60 10.60 6.01 18.82
C GLU A 60 11.19 5.49 17.50
N GLU A 61 11.62 4.23 17.52
CA GLU A 61 12.18 3.58 16.34
C GLU A 61 11.13 3.43 15.23
N THR A 62 9.92 3.02 15.62
CA THR A 62 8.81 2.86 14.67
C THR A 62 8.51 4.16 13.95
N ARG A 63 8.39 5.26 14.69
CA ARG A 63 8.10 6.56 14.11
C ARG A 63 9.23 7.07 13.23
N LYS A 64 10.47 6.80 13.59
CA LYS A 64 11.63 7.16 12.80
C LYS A 64 11.63 6.44 11.45
N ILE A 65 11.35 5.13 11.47
CA ILE A 65 11.24 4.32 10.25
C ILE A 65 10.14 4.87 9.34
N LEU A 66 8.97 5.16 9.89
CA LEU A 66 7.85 5.66 9.11
C LEU A 66 8.09 7.06 8.56
N ASN A 67 8.81 7.92 9.29
CA ASN A 67 9.17 9.23 8.77
C ASN A 67 10.08 9.12 7.54
N LYS A 68 11.04 8.20 7.58
CA LYS A 68 11.92 7.96 6.43
C LYS A 68 11.14 7.36 5.26
N PHE A 69 10.27 6.42 5.55
CA PHE A 69 9.45 5.78 4.54
C PHE A 69 8.52 6.76 3.83
N LYS A 70 7.95 7.71 4.59
CA LYS A 70 6.99 8.68 4.06
C LYS A 70 7.54 9.48 2.87
N VAL A 71 8.85 9.66 2.79
CA VAL A 71 9.49 10.39 1.70
C VAL A 71 9.31 9.68 0.35
N LEU A 72 9.10 8.37 0.36
CA LEU A 72 9.01 7.55 -0.84
C LEU A 72 7.60 7.48 -1.44
N VAL A 73 6.59 7.94 -0.72
CA VAL A 73 5.19 7.70 -1.09
C VAL A 73 4.33 8.94 -0.92
N ASN A 74 3.23 8.97 -1.66
CA ASN A 74 2.13 9.90 -1.41
C ASN A 74 1.14 9.22 -0.48
N VAL A 75 0.46 9.99 0.35
CA VAL A 75 -0.55 9.45 1.28
C VAL A 75 -1.93 9.88 0.80
N ALA A 76 -2.77 8.89 0.47
CA ALA A 76 -4.15 9.13 0.10
C ALA A 76 -4.99 9.25 1.38
N PRO A 77 -5.81 10.29 1.51
CA PRO A 77 -6.66 10.43 2.69
C PRO A 77 -7.74 9.36 2.73
N VAL A 78 -8.14 8.98 3.94
CA VAL A 78 -9.31 8.14 4.16
C VAL A 78 -10.35 9.04 4.81
N ASP A 79 -11.15 9.68 3.98
CA ASP A 79 -12.13 10.67 4.40
C ASP A 79 -13.56 10.11 4.41
N ASP A 80 -14.51 10.96 4.67
CA ASP A 80 -15.92 10.59 4.74
C ASP A 80 -16.42 9.92 3.45
N LYS A 81 -16.02 10.44 2.31
CA LYS A 81 -16.40 9.87 1.02
C LYS A 81 -15.91 8.43 0.85
N ILE A 82 -14.65 8.17 1.20
CA ILE A 82 -14.08 6.83 1.12
C ILE A 82 -14.84 5.87 2.04
N ILE A 83 -15.15 6.29 3.25
CA ILE A 83 -15.90 5.47 4.21
C ILE A 83 -17.29 5.14 3.65
N GLU A 84 -17.98 6.13 3.11
CA GLU A 84 -19.33 5.91 2.53
C GLU A 84 -19.28 4.92 1.38
N LEU A 85 -18.31 5.06 0.47
CA LEU A 85 -18.14 4.14 -0.65
C LEU A 85 -17.85 2.72 -0.18
N ALA A 86 -16.96 2.59 0.81
CA ALA A 86 -16.59 1.29 1.35
C ALA A 86 -17.78 0.60 2.01
N LEU A 87 -18.58 1.34 2.79
CA LEU A 87 -19.77 0.81 3.45
C LEU A 87 -20.83 0.34 2.46
N ALA A 88 -20.93 0.99 1.31
CA ALA A 88 -21.92 0.65 0.27
C ALA A 88 -21.43 -0.45 -0.67
N SER A 89 -20.18 -0.91 -0.53
CA SER A 89 -19.57 -1.86 -1.46
C SER A 89 -19.91 -3.32 -1.13
N ASP A 90 -19.60 -4.20 -2.06
CA ASP A 90 -19.75 -5.65 -1.90
C ASP A 90 -18.48 -6.34 -1.40
N PHE A 91 -17.46 -5.56 -1.02
CA PHE A 91 -16.24 -6.14 -0.44
C PHE A 91 -16.56 -6.82 0.89
N LYS A 92 -16.06 -8.04 1.07
CA LYS A 92 -16.24 -8.75 2.33
C LYS A 92 -15.41 -8.13 3.45
N ASP A 93 -14.22 -7.67 3.13
CA ASP A 93 -13.31 -7.04 4.09
C ASP A 93 -13.38 -5.53 3.92
N PHE A 94 -13.73 -4.85 5.01
CA PHE A 94 -13.90 -3.40 5.00
C PHE A 94 -12.60 -2.65 4.70
N GLU A 95 -11.47 -3.15 5.23
CA GLU A 95 -10.18 -2.51 4.96
C GLU A 95 -9.81 -2.61 3.48
N ASP A 96 -10.10 -3.75 2.84
CA ASP A 96 -9.87 -3.91 1.40
C ASP A 96 -10.72 -2.95 0.59
N ALA A 97 -11.96 -2.72 1.02
CA ALA A 97 -12.84 -1.74 0.39
C ALA A 97 -12.25 -0.34 0.49
N ILE A 98 -11.75 0.04 1.66
CA ILE A 98 -11.09 1.34 1.85
C ILE A 98 -9.89 1.47 0.91
N GLN A 99 -9.06 0.44 0.83
CA GLN A 99 -7.89 0.45 -0.05
C GLN A 99 -8.30 0.63 -1.51
N TYR A 100 -9.32 -0.12 -1.95
CA TYR A 100 -9.77 -0.04 -3.33
C TYR A 100 -10.27 1.37 -3.69
N TYR A 101 -11.14 1.95 -2.85
CA TYR A 101 -11.68 3.27 -3.15
C TYR A 101 -10.64 4.37 -2.98
N SER A 102 -9.68 4.19 -2.08
CA SER A 102 -8.53 5.11 -1.97
C SER A 102 -7.70 5.07 -3.25
N ALA A 103 -7.50 3.89 -3.82
CA ALA A 103 -6.77 3.75 -5.09
C ALA A 103 -7.50 4.47 -6.22
N LEU A 104 -8.82 4.29 -6.33
CA LEU A 104 -9.62 4.96 -7.36
C LEU A 104 -9.58 6.48 -7.20
N GLU A 105 -9.76 6.99 -5.99
CA GLU A 105 -9.77 8.44 -5.75
C GLU A 105 -8.39 9.05 -6.00
N SER A 106 -7.31 8.31 -5.76
CA SER A 106 -5.95 8.79 -6.05
C SER A 106 -5.61 8.70 -7.53
N LYS A 107 -6.51 8.14 -8.34
CA LYS A 107 -6.32 7.95 -9.78
C LYS A 107 -5.13 7.06 -10.12
N ALA A 108 -4.88 6.06 -9.27
CA ALA A 108 -3.83 5.09 -9.52
C ALA A 108 -4.17 4.24 -10.74
N GLN A 109 -3.15 3.86 -11.49
CA GLN A 109 -3.31 3.06 -12.70
C GLN A 109 -3.45 1.57 -12.38
N LEU A 110 -2.90 1.13 -11.25
CA LEU A 110 -3.04 -0.24 -10.79
C LEU A 110 -2.78 -0.34 -9.29
N ILE A 111 -3.18 -1.47 -8.70
CA ILE A 111 -2.95 -1.77 -7.28
C ILE A 111 -1.90 -2.88 -7.19
N ILE A 112 -0.91 -2.68 -6.31
CA ILE A 112 0.10 -3.69 -6.00
C ILE A 112 -0.29 -4.35 -4.67
N THR A 113 -0.51 -5.67 -4.70
CA THR A 113 -0.90 -6.43 -3.51
C THR A 113 -0.47 -7.89 -3.65
N ARG A 114 -0.24 -8.58 -2.53
CA ARG A 114 -0.03 -10.03 -2.55
C ARG A 114 -1.34 -10.81 -2.59
N ASN A 115 -2.45 -10.17 -2.20
CA ASN A 115 -3.75 -10.82 -2.09
C ASN A 115 -4.68 -10.43 -3.24
N LYS A 116 -4.30 -10.81 -4.45
CA LYS A 116 -5.05 -10.45 -5.67
C LYS A 116 -6.52 -10.86 -5.61
N LYS A 117 -6.82 -12.00 -4.99
CA LYS A 117 -8.19 -12.49 -4.87
C LYS A 117 -9.10 -11.58 -4.07
N ASP A 118 -8.54 -10.78 -3.15
CA ASP A 118 -9.32 -9.84 -2.34
C ASP A 118 -9.82 -8.66 -3.17
N PHE A 119 -9.25 -8.47 -4.35
CA PHE A 119 -9.59 -7.39 -5.28
C PHE A 119 -10.17 -7.92 -6.60
N LYS A 120 -10.73 -9.11 -6.60
CA LYS A 120 -11.23 -9.75 -7.83
C LYS A 120 -12.30 -8.96 -8.57
N HIS A 121 -13.00 -8.06 -7.88
CA HIS A 121 -14.02 -7.19 -8.49
C HIS A 121 -13.48 -5.80 -8.84
N ALA A 122 -12.18 -5.59 -8.70
CA ALA A 122 -11.58 -4.30 -9.01
C ALA A 122 -11.68 -3.99 -10.50
N LYS A 123 -11.93 -2.72 -10.81
CA LYS A 123 -12.03 -2.25 -12.19
C LYS A 123 -10.70 -1.73 -12.75
N ILE A 124 -9.64 -1.76 -11.94
CA ILE A 124 -8.29 -1.42 -12.38
C ILE A 124 -7.40 -2.65 -12.22
N PRO A 125 -6.28 -2.72 -12.96
CA PRO A 125 -5.39 -3.89 -12.88
C PRO A 125 -4.83 -4.09 -11.49
N ILE A 126 -4.64 -5.36 -11.13
CA ILE A 126 -4.07 -5.78 -9.86
C ILE A 126 -2.84 -6.64 -10.16
N MET A 127 -1.72 -6.30 -9.54
CA MET A 127 -0.46 -7.06 -9.71
C MET A 127 0.21 -7.28 -8.37
N THR A 128 0.99 -8.36 -8.27
CA THR A 128 1.94 -8.48 -7.17
C THR A 128 3.16 -7.62 -7.48
N ALA A 129 3.98 -7.31 -6.46
CA ALA A 129 5.21 -6.57 -6.68
C ALA A 129 6.11 -7.32 -7.66
N LYS A 130 6.21 -8.64 -7.50
CA LYS A 130 7.01 -9.49 -8.40
C LYS A 130 6.56 -9.40 -9.85
N GLU A 131 5.25 -9.48 -10.09
CA GLU A 131 4.70 -9.36 -11.43
C GLU A 131 5.01 -7.98 -12.04
N TYR A 132 4.87 -6.94 -11.24
CA TYR A 132 5.12 -5.59 -11.72
C TYR A 132 6.58 -5.36 -12.11
N ILE A 133 7.52 -5.73 -11.27
CA ILE A 133 8.94 -5.49 -11.54
C ILE A 133 9.50 -6.35 -12.67
N ARG A 134 8.84 -7.45 -13.00
CA ARG A 134 9.27 -8.38 -14.06
C ARG A 134 8.59 -8.20 -15.41
N LYS A 135 7.64 -7.28 -15.48
CA LYS A 135 6.95 -7.05 -16.75
C LYS A 135 7.79 -6.29 -17.78
#